data_2f52afbb480027309fc21629ced3b5a9
#
_entry.id   2f52afbb480027309fc21629ced3b5a9
#
_cell.length_a   1.000
_cell.length_b   1.000
_cell.length_c   1.000
_cell.angle_alpha   90.00
_cell.angle_beta   90.00
_cell.angle_gamma   90.00
#
_symmetry.space_group_name_H-M   'P 1'
#
loop_
_entity.id
_entity.type
_entity.pdbx_description
1 polymer ?
#
loop_
_entity_poly.entity_id
_entity_poly.type
_entity_poly.pdbx_seq_one_letter_code
_entity_poly.pdbx_strand_id
1 'polypeptide(L)'
;MFPLYTVAKFYEHSYGFRLCRSAENAVSYAYGLAQRNKLHYVVDVDIKGFFDNVNHRKLLQQIWTLGIRDTKLIQIIKAMLKAPIQMPDGEILYPDRGTPQGGILSPLLANIVLNELDWWIASQWEGMADHMKSPCKVTYYPNGAEKKCNSYTALKKSNLKEMRIVRYADDFKIFCRNCKDADRAYHAVKDWLLKRLKLEISDEKSKVTNLRKRDSEFLGFRMKLIRKRRTWVISSNVCDKAMSHMQKELSKAIIEIQNSKTASNIKSNIHEYNAKVIGMQNYYCIATRINLNFSRMAHVNNGRFLHRIDGYKKQGELNNKYLKNRYGKSKQMRWIGDTPVVPLA
;
A
#
# COMPACT_ATOMS: atom_id res chain seq x y z
N MET A 1 8.91 6.20 -23.01
CA MET A 1 9.99 5.18 -22.95
C MET A 1 10.72 5.15 -21.60
N PHE A 2 11.16 6.31 -21.06
CA PHE A 2 11.85 6.42 -19.74
C PHE A 2 11.12 5.68 -18.59
N PRO A 3 9.81 5.89 -18.31
CA PRO A 3 9.13 5.20 -17.21
C PRO A 3 9.08 3.68 -17.36
N LEU A 4 8.83 3.17 -18.56
CA LEU A 4 8.72 1.72 -18.81
C LEU A 4 10.06 1.01 -18.61
N TYR A 5 11.15 1.60 -19.08
CA TYR A 5 12.48 1.03 -18.92
C TYR A 5 12.90 0.94 -17.44
N THR A 6 12.64 2.00 -16.65
CA THR A 6 12.97 2.00 -15.22
C THR A 6 12.12 1.02 -14.42
N VAL A 7 10.82 0.94 -14.72
CA VAL A 7 9.90 0.02 -14.04
C VAL A 7 10.31 -1.44 -14.21
N ALA A 8 10.87 -1.81 -15.37
CA ALA A 8 11.39 -3.15 -15.63
C ALA A 8 12.59 -3.53 -14.73
N LYS A 9 13.31 -2.54 -14.18
CA LYS A 9 14.46 -2.72 -13.29
C LYS A 9 14.11 -2.73 -11.80
N PHE A 10 12.86 -2.42 -11.46
CA PHE A 10 12.43 -2.37 -10.07
C PHE A 10 12.26 -3.77 -9.48
N TYR A 11 12.60 -3.87 -8.20
CA TYR A 11 12.42 -5.09 -7.42
C TYR A 11 10.95 -5.57 -7.47
N GLU A 12 10.76 -6.87 -7.51
CA GLU A 12 9.45 -7.50 -7.74
C GLU A 12 8.40 -7.08 -6.71
N HIS A 13 8.76 -6.99 -5.44
CA HIS A 13 7.84 -6.70 -4.34
C HIS A 13 7.78 -5.22 -3.96
N SER A 14 8.12 -4.33 -4.90
CA SER A 14 7.80 -2.90 -4.88
C SER A 14 6.52 -2.67 -5.68
N TYR A 15 5.48 -2.13 -5.05
CA TYR A 15 4.12 -2.08 -5.61
C TYR A 15 3.61 -0.67 -5.93
N GLY A 16 4.07 0.37 -5.21
CA GLY A 16 3.58 1.73 -5.36
C GLY A 16 3.89 2.33 -6.73
N PHE A 17 2.92 2.99 -7.33
CA PHE A 17 3.06 3.75 -8.58
C PHE A 17 3.61 2.93 -9.77
N ARG A 18 3.27 1.67 -9.84
CA ARG A 18 3.69 0.77 -10.93
C ARG A 18 2.49 0.21 -11.67
N LEU A 19 2.64 0.06 -13.00
CA LEU A 19 1.64 -0.60 -13.84
C LEU A 19 1.39 -2.04 -13.36
N CYS A 20 0.14 -2.46 -13.38
CA CYS A 20 -0.31 -3.80 -12.96
C CYS A 20 0.07 -4.16 -11.51
N ARG A 21 0.30 -3.15 -10.65
CA ARG A 21 0.57 -3.32 -9.21
C ARG A 21 -0.40 -2.44 -8.41
N SER A 22 -0.86 -2.93 -7.28
CA SER A 22 -1.82 -2.22 -6.45
C SER A 22 -1.50 -2.35 -4.96
N ALA A 23 -2.20 -1.58 -4.13
CA ALA A 23 -2.10 -1.69 -2.68
C ALA A 23 -2.57 -3.08 -2.20
N GLU A 24 -3.61 -3.63 -2.84
CA GLU A 24 -4.12 -4.97 -2.54
C GLU A 24 -3.06 -6.04 -2.81
N ASN A 25 -2.28 -5.91 -3.89
CA ASN A 25 -1.17 -6.83 -4.17
C ASN A 25 -0.11 -6.78 -3.06
N ALA A 26 0.26 -5.57 -2.61
CA ALA A 26 1.23 -5.38 -1.52
C ALA A 26 0.73 -6.01 -0.21
N VAL A 27 -0.51 -5.74 0.17
CA VAL A 27 -1.13 -6.27 1.39
C VAL A 27 -1.29 -7.79 1.30
N SER A 28 -1.73 -8.33 0.16
CA SER A 28 -1.86 -9.77 -0.07
C SER A 28 -0.51 -10.49 0.03
N TYR A 29 0.56 -9.88 -0.49
CA TYR A 29 1.90 -10.42 -0.34
C TYR A 29 2.36 -10.40 1.12
N ALA A 30 2.13 -9.31 1.85
CA ALA A 30 2.40 -9.21 3.28
C ALA A 30 1.68 -10.30 4.09
N TYR A 31 0.41 -10.58 3.78
CA TYR A 31 -0.35 -11.69 4.39
C TYR A 31 0.30 -13.05 4.11
N GLY A 32 0.75 -13.26 2.87
CA GLY A 32 1.48 -14.46 2.48
C GLY A 32 2.77 -14.65 3.27
N LEU A 33 3.55 -13.58 3.48
CA LEU A 33 4.77 -13.61 4.28
C LEU A 33 4.49 -13.97 5.73
N ALA A 34 3.49 -13.34 6.33
CA ALA A 34 3.12 -13.61 7.74
C ALA A 34 2.55 -15.01 7.94
N GLN A 35 1.63 -15.47 7.09
CA GLN A 35 0.89 -16.72 7.29
C GLN A 35 1.60 -17.93 6.67
N ARG A 36 1.93 -17.90 5.37
CA ARG A 36 2.52 -19.04 4.65
C ARG A 36 4.00 -19.21 4.97
N ASN A 37 4.76 -18.11 4.92
CA ASN A 37 6.20 -18.15 5.17
C ASN A 37 6.52 -18.14 6.68
N LYS A 38 5.52 -17.91 7.55
CA LYS A 38 5.67 -17.88 9.01
C LYS A 38 6.65 -16.82 9.51
N LEU A 39 6.75 -15.68 8.81
CA LEU A 39 7.55 -14.54 9.20
C LEU A 39 6.69 -13.63 10.09
N HIS A 40 6.78 -13.84 11.40
CA HIS A 40 5.85 -13.25 12.35
C HIS A 40 6.33 -11.93 12.96
N TYR A 41 7.55 -11.54 12.69
CA TYR A 41 8.11 -10.27 13.15
C TYR A 41 8.19 -9.32 11.97
N VAL A 42 7.66 -8.13 12.17
CA VAL A 42 7.60 -7.07 11.15
C VAL A 42 8.39 -5.89 11.65
N VAL A 43 9.31 -5.43 10.83
CA VAL A 43 10.01 -4.18 11.01
C VAL A 43 9.25 -3.13 10.22
N ASP A 44 8.58 -2.23 10.92
CA ASP A 44 7.92 -1.06 10.37
C ASP A 44 8.94 0.08 10.33
N VAL A 45 9.23 0.63 9.17
CA VAL A 45 10.18 1.74 9.01
C VAL A 45 9.49 2.92 8.33
N ASP A 46 9.53 4.07 9.00
CA ASP A 46 9.02 5.33 8.49
C ASP A 46 10.21 6.27 8.21
N ILE A 47 10.37 6.69 6.96
CA ILE A 47 11.44 7.62 6.57
C ILE A 47 10.98 9.04 6.85
N LYS A 48 11.78 9.80 7.60
CA LYS A 48 11.47 11.17 7.99
C LYS A 48 11.47 12.11 6.79
N GLY A 49 10.27 12.64 6.44
CA GLY A 49 10.13 13.59 5.35
C GLY A 49 10.76 13.09 4.05
N PHE A 50 10.44 11.87 3.61
CA PHE A 50 11.11 11.20 2.50
C PHE A 50 11.22 12.09 1.26
N PHE A 51 10.07 12.62 0.78
CA PHE A 51 10.03 13.42 -0.44
C PHE A 51 10.83 14.72 -0.35
N ASP A 52 10.96 15.29 0.84
CA ASP A 52 11.68 16.55 1.08
C ASP A 52 13.19 16.34 1.28
N ASN A 53 13.62 15.09 1.52
CA ASN A 53 15.02 14.77 1.86
C ASN A 53 15.77 13.98 0.79
N VAL A 54 15.17 13.73 -0.37
CA VAL A 54 15.84 13.02 -1.48
C VAL A 54 17.06 13.79 -1.96
N ASN A 55 18.25 13.17 -1.90
CA ASN A 55 19.48 13.79 -2.38
C ASN A 55 19.54 13.79 -3.92
N HIS A 56 19.53 14.97 -4.54
CA HIS A 56 19.51 15.13 -6.00
C HIS A 56 20.69 14.46 -6.69
N ARG A 57 21.91 14.61 -6.14
CA ARG A 57 23.12 14.01 -6.72
C ARG A 57 23.03 12.49 -6.71
N LYS A 58 22.60 11.92 -5.60
CA LYS A 58 22.45 10.47 -5.46
C LYS A 58 21.37 9.94 -6.42
N LEU A 59 20.23 10.60 -6.51
CA LEU A 59 19.16 10.25 -7.44
C LEU A 59 19.64 10.24 -8.90
N LEU A 60 20.35 11.28 -9.33
CA LEU A 60 20.87 11.34 -10.70
C LEU A 60 21.91 10.23 -10.98
N GLN A 61 22.75 9.88 -10.00
CA GLN A 61 23.65 8.73 -10.09
C GLN A 61 22.89 7.41 -10.21
N GLN A 62 21.80 7.24 -9.47
CA GLN A 62 20.96 6.03 -9.55
C GLN A 62 20.28 5.92 -10.91
N ILE A 63 19.77 7.03 -11.48
CA ILE A 63 19.19 7.08 -12.84
C ILE A 63 20.24 6.62 -13.87
N TRP A 64 21.46 7.13 -13.76
CA TRP A 64 22.56 6.72 -14.62
C TRP A 64 22.90 5.23 -14.49
N THR A 65 22.97 4.73 -13.26
CA THR A 65 23.26 3.31 -12.96
C THR A 65 22.17 2.37 -13.50
N LEU A 66 20.92 2.80 -13.51
CA LEU A 66 19.82 2.06 -14.14
C LEU A 66 19.95 1.96 -15.67
N GLY A 67 20.92 2.64 -16.26
CA GLY A 67 21.24 2.58 -17.69
C GLY A 67 20.63 3.72 -18.53
N ILE A 68 20.07 4.74 -17.87
CA ILE A 68 19.56 5.93 -18.55
C ILE A 68 20.72 6.93 -18.66
N ARG A 69 21.32 6.97 -19.84
CA ARG A 69 22.54 7.75 -20.12
C ARG A 69 22.32 8.93 -21.07
N ASP A 70 21.06 9.27 -21.34
CA ASP A 70 20.71 10.46 -22.12
C ASP A 70 20.97 11.71 -21.28
N THR A 71 21.99 12.45 -21.63
CA THR A 71 22.44 13.66 -20.93
C THR A 71 21.40 14.78 -20.96
N LYS A 72 20.64 14.91 -22.07
CA LYS A 72 19.57 15.92 -22.20
C LYS A 72 18.43 15.60 -21.24
N LEU A 73 18.00 14.33 -21.16
CA LEU A 73 16.98 13.89 -20.22
C LEU A 73 17.42 14.12 -18.76
N ILE A 74 18.66 13.78 -18.42
CA ILE A 74 19.22 14.00 -17.09
C ILE A 74 19.27 15.49 -16.72
N GLN A 75 19.62 16.36 -17.68
CA GLN A 75 19.59 17.81 -17.49
C GLN A 75 18.18 18.32 -17.23
N ILE A 76 17.17 17.82 -17.97
CA ILE A 76 15.75 18.16 -17.75
C ILE A 76 15.32 17.74 -16.32
N ILE A 77 15.61 16.51 -15.91
CA ILE A 77 15.30 16.03 -14.56
C ILE A 77 15.99 16.88 -13.49
N LYS A 78 17.26 17.23 -13.71
CA LYS A 78 18.01 18.12 -12.80
C LYS A 78 17.37 19.50 -12.71
N ALA A 79 16.92 20.08 -13.82
CA ALA A 79 16.24 21.36 -13.85
C ALA A 79 14.90 21.31 -13.11
N MET A 80 14.12 20.24 -13.30
CA MET A 80 12.86 20.00 -12.57
C MET A 80 13.07 19.87 -11.05
N LEU A 81 14.12 19.17 -10.61
CA LEU A 81 14.44 19.02 -9.19
C LEU A 81 14.88 20.33 -8.53
N LYS A 82 15.44 21.26 -9.30
CA LYS A 82 15.92 22.56 -8.83
C LYS A 82 14.95 23.70 -9.11
N ALA A 83 13.80 23.39 -9.70
CA ALA A 83 12.80 24.42 -10.01
C ALA A 83 12.36 25.14 -8.72
N PRO A 84 12.26 26.49 -8.75
CA PRO A 84 11.82 27.25 -7.60
C PRO A 84 10.39 26.88 -7.20
N ILE A 85 10.13 26.83 -5.91
CA ILE A 85 8.81 26.51 -5.33
C ILE A 85 8.29 27.80 -4.70
N GLN A 86 7.15 28.29 -5.16
CA GLN A 86 6.46 29.39 -4.51
C GLN A 86 5.67 28.86 -3.31
N MET A 87 6.00 29.33 -2.13
CA MET A 87 5.33 28.99 -0.89
C MET A 87 4.01 29.77 -0.74
N PRO A 88 3.04 29.31 0.08
CA PRO A 88 1.76 29.99 0.28
C PRO A 88 1.88 31.41 0.84
N ASP A 89 2.98 31.73 1.54
CA ASP A 89 3.33 33.06 2.06
C ASP A 89 3.96 33.98 1.02
N GLY A 90 4.19 33.48 -0.21
CA GLY A 90 4.80 34.23 -1.33
C GLY A 90 6.31 34.08 -1.40
N GLU A 91 6.97 33.45 -0.44
CA GLU A 91 8.42 33.22 -0.53
C GLU A 91 8.76 32.22 -1.65
N ILE A 92 9.93 32.41 -2.28
CA ILE A 92 10.44 31.50 -3.31
C ILE A 92 11.58 30.67 -2.72
N LEU A 93 11.32 29.35 -2.59
CA LEU A 93 12.31 28.37 -2.13
C LEU A 93 13.04 27.76 -3.32
N TYR A 94 14.36 27.72 -3.27
CA TYR A 94 15.22 27.00 -4.22
C TYR A 94 15.68 25.68 -3.58
N PRO A 95 15.11 24.52 -3.97
CA PRO A 95 15.42 23.28 -3.30
C PRO A 95 16.81 22.77 -3.68
N ASP A 96 17.63 22.40 -2.70
CA ASP A 96 18.90 21.69 -2.84
C ASP A 96 18.76 20.17 -2.75
N ARG A 97 17.62 19.71 -2.24
CA ARG A 97 17.19 18.32 -2.04
C ARG A 97 15.66 18.20 -2.13
N GLY A 98 15.18 16.98 -2.16
CA GLY A 98 13.76 16.70 -2.25
C GLY A 98 13.27 16.50 -3.68
N THR A 99 12.02 16.07 -3.80
CA THR A 99 11.30 15.97 -5.07
C THR A 99 10.02 16.80 -4.97
N PRO A 100 9.63 17.55 -6.03
CA PRO A 100 8.46 18.41 -5.96
C PRO A 100 7.21 17.61 -5.59
N GLN A 101 6.53 17.96 -4.50
CA GLN A 101 5.28 17.35 -4.11
C GLN A 101 4.20 17.67 -5.17
N GLY A 102 3.44 16.64 -5.60
CA GLY A 102 2.46 16.77 -6.68
C GLY A 102 3.05 16.72 -8.11
N GLY A 103 4.37 16.66 -8.26
CA GLY A 103 5.00 16.49 -9.57
C GLY A 103 4.72 15.10 -10.18
N ILE A 104 4.40 15.06 -11.48
CA ILE A 104 4.06 13.81 -12.20
C ILE A 104 5.19 12.76 -12.11
N LEU A 105 6.46 13.17 -12.11
CA LEU A 105 7.61 12.28 -12.02
C LEU A 105 8.00 11.91 -10.59
N SER A 106 7.56 12.64 -9.58
CA SER A 106 7.99 12.42 -8.18
C SER A 106 7.77 11.00 -7.68
N PRO A 107 6.64 10.31 -7.98
CA PRO A 107 6.45 8.91 -7.59
C PRO A 107 7.45 7.95 -8.25
N LEU A 108 7.81 8.19 -9.51
CA LEU A 108 8.80 7.39 -10.22
C LEU A 108 10.20 7.61 -9.63
N LEU A 109 10.57 8.87 -9.39
CA LEU A 109 11.86 9.23 -8.79
C LEU A 109 12.01 8.65 -7.39
N ALA A 110 10.95 8.69 -6.59
CA ALA A 110 10.88 8.05 -5.27
C ALA A 110 11.16 6.54 -5.35
N ASN A 111 10.54 5.87 -6.31
CA ASN A 111 10.77 4.45 -6.55
C ASN A 111 12.22 4.17 -6.99
N ILE A 112 12.84 5.02 -7.80
CA ILE A 112 14.25 4.89 -8.20
C ILE A 112 15.16 4.96 -6.99
N VAL A 113 14.93 5.94 -6.09
CA VAL A 113 15.74 6.12 -4.87
C VAL A 113 15.71 4.87 -4.00
N LEU A 114 14.52 4.32 -3.74
CA LEU A 114 14.35 3.20 -2.82
C LEU A 114 14.58 1.83 -3.48
N ASN A 115 14.66 1.74 -4.81
CA ASN A 115 14.96 0.49 -5.49
C ASN A 115 16.32 -0.12 -5.08
N GLU A 116 17.29 0.72 -4.75
CA GLU A 116 18.60 0.28 -4.26
C GLU A 116 18.47 -0.41 -2.88
N LEU A 117 17.58 0.10 -2.00
CA LEU A 117 17.24 -0.53 -0.73
C LEU A 117 16.56 -1.89 -0.93
N ASP A 118 15.59 -1.94 -1.84
CA ASP A 118 14.85 -3.18 -2.12
C ASP A 118 15.81 -4.30 -2.54
N TRP A 119 16.68 -4.03 -3.51
CA TRP A 119 17.67 -5.00 -3.99
C TRP A 119 18.71 -5.34 -2.93
N TRP A 120 19.12 -4.36 -2.09
CA TRP A 120 20.04 -4.64 -1.00
C TRP A 120 19.42 -5.61 0.01
N ILE A 121 18.16 -5.41 0.42
CA ILE A 121 17.48 -6.33 1.33
C ILE A 121 17.29 -7.72 0.69
N ALA A 122 16.87 -7.76 -0.57
CA ALA A 122 16.73 -9.02 -1.31
C ALA A 122 18.05 -9.80 -1.40
N SER A 123 19.18 -9.11 -1.57
CA SER A 123 20.50 -9.73 -1.65
C SER A 123 20.93 -10.41 -0.34
N GLN A 124 20.39 -10.00 0.82
CA GLN A 124 20.76 -10.59 2.11
C GLN A 124 20.19 -11.99 2.32
N TRP A 125 19.12 -12.35 1.59
CA TRP A 125 18.48 -13.66 1.71
C TRP A 125 18.08 -14.25 0.36
N GLU A 126 17.22 -13.59 -0.41
CA GLU A 126 16.63 -14.15 -1.64
C GLU A 126 17.69 -14.40 -2.71
N GLY A 127 18.57 -13.43 -2.94
CA GLY A 127 19.66 -13.53 -3.90
C GLY A 127 20.74 -14.55 -3.52
N MET A 128 20.83 -14.94 -2.25
CA MET A 128 21.82 -15.92 -1.81
C MET A 128 21.51 -17.34 -2.25
N ALA A 129 20.26 -17.64 -2.62
CA ALA A 129 19.88 -18.96 -3.11
C ALA A 129 20.67 -19.36 -4.38
N ASP A 130 20.97 -18.40 -5.26
CA ASP A 130 21.69 -18.62 -6.51
C ASP A 130 23.20 -18.84 -6.30
N HIS A 131 23.73 -18.38 -5.16
CA HIS A 131 25.14 -18.50 -4.80
C HIS A 131 25.45 -19.71 -3.91
N MET A 132 24.44 -20.36 -3.35
CA MET A 132 24.67 -21.56 -2.52
C MET A 132 24.94 -22.78 -3.37
N LYS A 133 26.11 -23.39 -3.19
CA LYS A 133 26.45 -24.75 -3.65
C LYS A 133 25.63 -25.79 -2.87
N SER A 134 24.33 -25.83 -3.08
CA SER A 134 23.44 -26.84 -2.50
C SER A 134 22.91 -27.72 -3.62
N PRO A 135 22.72 -29.03 -3.43
CA PRO A 135 22.06 -29.87 -4.40
C PRO A 135 20.62 -29.39 -4.56
N CYS A 136 20.41 -28.45 -5.44
CA CYS A 136 19.07 -28.09 -5.89
C CYS A 136 18.47 -29.34 -6.55
N LYS A 137 17.30 -29.74 -6.09
CA LYS A 137 16.50 -30.73 -6.82
C LYS A 137 16.16 -30.08 -8.14
N VAL A 138 16.87 -30.48 -9.20
CA VAL A 138 16.56 -30.00 -10.56
C VAL A 138 15.21 -30.57 -10.92
N THR A 139 14.24 -29.71 -11.16
CA THR A 139 12.93 -30.08 -11.71
C THR A 139 12.78 -29.44 -13.06
N TYR A 140 12.07 -30.12 -13.96
CA TYR A 140 11.87 -29.65 -15.33
C TYR A 140 10.42 -29.20 -15.52
N TYR A 141 10.21 -28.21 -16.37
CA TYR A 141 8.88 -27.87 -16.87
C TYR A 141 8.40 -28.93 -17.89
N PRO A 142 7.10 -29.02 -18.19
CA PRO A 142 6.60 -29.95 -19.21
C PRO A 142 7.22 -29.77 -20.61
N ASN A 143 7.76 -28.59 -20.91
CA ASN A 143 8.49 -28.28 -22.14
C ASN A 143 9.98 -28.66 -22.11
N GLY A 144 10.44 -29.37 -21.06
CA GLY A 144 11.83 -29.80 -20.92
C GLY A 144 12.80 -28.73 -20.37
N ALA A 145 12.39 -27.50 -20.17
CA ALA A 145 13.24 -26.45 -19.63
C ALA A 145 13.52 -26.68 -18.13
N GLU A 146 14.75 -26.43 -17.69
CA GLU A 146 15.13 -26.51 -16.27
C GLU A 146 14.36 -25.51 -15.41
N LYS A 147 13.68 -26.02 -14.39
CA LYS A 147 13.09 -25.20 -13.35
C LYS A 147 14.09 -25.03 -12.22
N LYS A 148 14.77 -23.87 -12.16
CA LYS A 148 15.63 -23.51 -11.03
C LYS A 148 14.77 -23.35 -9.79
N CYS A 149 14.92 -24.28 -8.85
CA CYS A 149 14.28 -24.19 -7.53
C CYS A 149 15.27 -23.60 -6.53
N ASN A 150 14.89 -22.48 -5.92
CA ASN A 150 15.67 -21.93 -4.82
C ASN A 150 15.71 -22.92 -3.65
N SER A 151 16.88 -23.25 -3.17
CA SER A 151 17.05 -24.20 -2.06
C SER A 151 16.74 -23.56 -0.71
N TYR A 152 15.48 -23.20 -0.49
CA TYR A 152 15.05 -22.59 0.78
C TYR A 152 15.37 -23.45 2.02
N THR A 153 15.44 -24.76 1.87
CA THR A 153 15.78 -25.66 2.98
C THR A 153 17.24 -25.48 3.40
N ALA A 154 18.16 -25.34 2.44
CA ALA A 154 19.56 -25.08 2.72
C ALA A 154 19.78 -23.69 3.29
N LEU A 155 19.11 -22.67 2.73
CA LEU A 155 19.12 -21.30 3.25
C LEU A 155 18.66 -21.23 4.72
N LYS A 156 17.57 -21.94 5.06
CA LYS A 156 17.07 -21.99 6.45
C LYS A 156 18.02 -22.66 7.44
N LYS A 157 18.89 -23.54 6.98
CA LYS A 157 19.94 -24.18 7.79
C LYS A 157 21.23 -23.36 7.89
N SER A 158 21.36 -22.33 7.04
CA SER A 158 22.52 -21.42 7.06
C SER A 158 22.43 -20.40 8.19
N ASN A 159 23.53 -19.65 8.39
CA ASN A 159 23.57 -18.52 9.32
C ASN A 159 22.94 -17.24 8.76
N LEU A 160 22.43 -17.26 7.51
CA LEU A 160 21.75 -16.13 6.90
C LEU A 160 20.41 -15.88 7.59
N LYS A 161 20.04 -14.60 7.66
CA LYS A 161 18.81 -14.17 8.32
C LYS A 161 17.69 -14.03 7.30
N GLU A 162 16.65 -14.84 7.42
CA GLU A 162 15.49 -14.75 6.53
C GLU A 162 14.78 -13.42 6.74
N MET A 163 14.85 -12.56 5.72
CA MET A 163 14.14 -11.28 5.66
C MET A 163 13.56 -11.07 4.28
N ARG A 164 12.38 -10.46 4.22
CA ARG A 164 11.67 -10.14 2.99
C ARG A 164 11.03 -8.77 3.10
N ILE A 165 11.19 -7.96 2.07
CA ILE A 165 10.61 -6.63 2.01
C ILE A 165 9.33 -6.64 1.17
N VAL A 166 8.36 -5.84 1.60
CA VAL A 166 7.22 -5.38 0.81
C VAL A 166 7.16 -3.87 0.91
N ARG A 167 7.10 -3.20 -0.23
CA ARG A 167 7.11 -1.74 -0.29
C ARG A 167 6.00 -1.18 -1.18
N TYR A 168 5.39 -0.12 -0.72
CA TYR A 168 4.47 0.71 -1.49
C TYR A 168 4.88 2.18 -1.35
N ALA A 169 5.50 2.74 -2.36
CA ALA A 169 6.16 4.05 -2.31
C ALA A 169 7.23 4.13 -1.21
N ASP A 170 7.07 5.02 -0.23
CA ASP A 170 7.91 5.21 0.95
C ASP A 170 7.49 4.34 2.16
N ASP A 171 6.26 3.81 2.15
CA ASP A 171 5.79 2.88 3.19
C ASP A 171 6.26 1.45 2.88
N PHE A 172 7.13 0.91 3.74
CA PHE A 172 7.64 -0.44 3.57
C PHE A 172 7.76 -1.21 4.89
N LYS A 173 7.68 -2.52 4.74
CA LYS A 173 7.80 -3.45 5.86
C LYS A 173 8.77 -4.57 5.54
N ILE A 174 9.56 -4.96 6.54
CA ILE A 174 10.46 -6.10 6.44
C ILE A 174 9.96 -7.20 7.36
N PHE A 175 9.73 -8.36 6.79
CA PHE A 175 9.24 -9.53 7.51
C PHE A 175 10.40 -10.44 7.88
N CYS A 176 10.49 -10.79 9.17
CA CYS A 176 11.54 -11.64 9.73
C CYS A 176 10.93 -12.81 10.52
N ARG A 177 11.75 -13.86 10.72
CA ARG A 177 11.30 -15.07 11.41
C ARG A 177 11.28 -14.93 12.93
N ASN A 178 12.26 -14.27 13.50
CA ASN A 178 12.43 -14.10 14.95
C ASN A 178 12.77 -12.65 15.33
N CYS A 179 12.67 -12.34 16.63
CA CYS A 179 12.91 -10.99 17.16
C CYS A 179 14.33 -10.51 16.90
N LYS A 180 15.32 -11.35 17.20
CA LYS A 180 16.73 -10.97 17.06
C LYS A 180 17.10 -10.58 15.63
N ASP A 181 16.56 -11.30 14.64
CA ASP A 181 16.78 -10.97 13.23
C ASP A 181 16.04 -9.69 12.82
N ALA A 182 14.84 -9.45 13.35
CA ALA A 182 14.10 -8.23 13.12
C ALA A 182 14.81 -7.00 13.71
N ASP A 183 15.32 -7.09 14.94
CA ASP A 183 16.08 -6.01 15.58
C ASP A 183 17.37 -5.70 14.81
N ARG A 184 18.08 -6.74 14.37
CA ARG A 184 19.28 -6.57 13.53
C ARG A 184 18.93 -5.94 12.18
N ALA A 185 17.85 -6.36 11.53
CA ALA A 185 17.39 -5.79 10.28
C ALA A 185 17.02 -4.31 10.45
N TYR A 186 16.34 -3.95 11.55
CA TYR A 186 16.02 -2.57 11.87
C TYR A 186 17.27 -1.68 11.91
N HIS A 187 18.28 -2.07 12.71
CA HIS A 187 19.52 -1.30 12.83
C HIS A 187 20.30 -1.26 11.52
N ALA A 188 20.39 -2.36 10.80
CA ALA A 188 21.09 -2.43 9.53
C ALA A 188 20.43 -1.52 8.46
N VAL A 189 19.10 -1.49 8.40
CA VAL A 189 18.35 -0.61 7.47
C VAL A 189 18.51 0.85 7.86
N LYS A 190 18.43 1.17 9.15
CA LYS A 190 18.66 2.55 9.67
C LYS A 190 20.03 3.06 9.23
N ASP A 191 21.07 2.28 9.49
CA ASP A 191 22.44 2.61 9.11
C ASP A 191 22.63 2.72 7.60
N TRP A 192 22.04 1.79 6.85
CA TRP A 192 22.13 1.77 5.39
C TRP A 192 21.46 3.01 4.76
N LEU A 193 20.25 3.35 5.19
CA LEU A 193 19.53 4.55 4.71
C LEU A 193 20.35 5.81 4.98
N LEU A 194 20.88 5.96 6.19
CA LEU A 194 21.69 7.12 6.57
C LEU A 194 23.00 7.20 5.75
N LYS A 195 23.75 6.11 5.68
CA LYS A 195 25.06 6.09 5.02
C LYS A 195 24.94 6.16 3.50
N ARG A 196 23.99 5.43 2.92
CA ARG A 196 23.89 5.24 1.47
C ARG A 196 23.00 6.28 0.79
N LEU A 197 21.85 6.58 1.36
CA LEU A 197 20.87 7.51 0.76
C LEU A 197 20.82 8.86 1.46
N LYS A 198 21.48 9.04 2.61
CA LYS A 198 21.41 10.25 3.45
C LYS A 198 19.99 10.52 3.94
N LEU A 199 19.23 9.46 4.20
CA LEU A 199 17.86 9.51 4.69
C LEU A 199 17.82 9.05 6.14
N GLU A 200 17.09 9.80 6.98
CA GLU A 200 16.86 9.46 8.38
C GLU A 200 15.53 8.75 8.56
N ILE A 201 15.45 7.84 9.51
CA ILE A 201 14.19 7.22 9.92
C ILE A 201 13.58 7.97 11.10
N SER A 202 12.25 7.92 11.22
CA SER A 202 11.53 8.39 12.41
C SER A 202 11.55 7.30 13.47
N ASP A 203 12.38 7.44 14.50
CA ASP A 203 12.48 6.46 15.61
C ASP A 203 11.16 6.32 16.38
N GLU A 204 10.33 7.39 16.42
CA GLU A 204 9.03 7.37 17.10
C GLU A 204 7.99 6.50 16.35
N LYS A 205 8.03 6.49 15.02
CA LYS A 205 7.08 5.76 14.18
C LYS A 205 7.61 4.40 13.75
N SER A 206 8.93 4.22 13.74
CA SER A 206 9.56 2.95 13.36
C SER A 206 9.61 2.00 14.53
N LYS A 207 9.25 0.73 14.30
CA LYS A 207 9.17 -0.27 15.37
C LYS A 207 9.28 -1.70 14.87
N VAL A 208 9.69 -2.60 15.77
CA VAL A 208 9.63 -4.04 15.55
C VAL A 208 8.37 -4.61 16.20
N THR A 209 7.52 -5.23 15.42
CA THR A 209 6.22 -5.74 15.87
C THR A 209 6.16 -7.27 15.76
N ASN A 210 5.77 -7.95 16.85
CA ASN A 210 5.41 -9.36 16.81
C ASN A 210 3.90 -9.51 16.50
N LEU A 211 3.55 -9.93 15.30
CA LEU A 211 2.17 -10.07 14.84
C LEU A 211 1.32 -11.06 15.65
N ARG A 212 1.93 -11.95 16.44
CA ARG A 212 1.19 -12.82 17.36
C ARG A 212 0.69 -12.08 18.61
N LYS A 213 1.33 -10.95 18.96
CA LYS A 213 1.04 -10.19 20.17
C LYS A 213 0.35 -8.86 19.88
N ARG A 214 0.83 -8.13 18.89
CA ARG A 214 0.37 -6.78 18.52
C ARG A 214 0.04 -6.68 17.05
N ASP A 215 -0.76 -5.68 16.70
CA ASP A 215 -1.11 -5.38 15.32
C ASP A 215 0.00 -4.55 14.65
N SER A 216 0.17 -4.71 13.35
CA SER A 216 0.93 -3.79 12.49
C SER A 216 -0.02 -3.22 11.44
N GLU A 217 0.13 -1.93 11.14
CA GLU A 217 -0.69 -1.22 10.15
C GLU A 217 0.09 -1.07 8.84
N PHE A 218 -0.56 -1.35 7.72
CA PHE A 218 0.00 -1.19 6.39
C PHE A 218 -1.08 -0.78 5.40
N LEU A 219 -0.89 0.36 4.72
CA LEU A 219 -1.81 0.87 3.69
C LEU A 219 -3.28 0.93 4.15
N GLY A 220 -3.51 1.38 5.38
CA GLY A 220 -4.86 1.46 5.94
C GLY A 220 -5.44 0.15 6.49
N PHE A 221 -4.69 -0.95 6.37
CA PHE A 221 -5.06 -2.24 6.95
C PHE A 221 -4.30 -2.49 8.25
N ARG A 222 -5.00 -2.95 9.26
CA ARG A 222 -4.42 -3.43 10.52
C ARG A 222 -4.38 -4.95 10.49
N MET A 223 -3.20 -5.56 10.57
CA MET A 223 -2.99 -6.99 10.49
C MET A 223 -2.42 -7.56 11.78
N LYS A 224 -2.91 -8.74 12.17
CA LYS A 224 -2.47 -9.52 13.32
C LYS A 224 -2.57 -11.00 13.02
N LEU A 225 -1.78 -11.82 13.68
CA LEU A 225 -1.93 -13.26 13.66
C LEU A 225 -2.78 -13.74 14.83
N ILE A 226 -3.81 -14.51 14.54
CA ILE A 226 -4.63 -15.18 15.53
C ILE A 226 -4.44 -16.69 15.43
N ARG A 227 -4.50 -17.38 16.58
CA ARG A 227 -4.42 -18.83 16.60
C ARG A 227 -5.77 -19.43 16.23
N LYS A 228 -5.81 -20.24 15.17
CA LYS A 228 -7.01 -21.01 14.78
C LYS A 228 -6.64 -22.48 14.73
N ARG A 229 -7.18 -23.23 15.67
CA ARG A 229 -6.79 -24.65 15.90
C ARG A 229 -5.27 -24.75 16.13
N ARG A 230 -4.54 -25.43 15.23
CA ARG A 230 -3.08 -25.65 15.33
C ARG A 230 -2.24 -24.67 14.51
N THR A 231 -2.87 -23.74 13.78
CA THR A 231 -2.19 -22.83 12.86
C THR A 231 -2.38 -21.36 13.26
N TRP A 232 -1.43 -20.50 12.84
CA TRP A 232 -1.56 -19.06 12.91
C TRP A 232 -2.11 -18.56 11.57
N VAL A 233 -3.19 -17.81 11.62
CA VAL A 233 -3.84 -17.22 10.45
C VAL A 233 -3.89 -15.71 10.58
N ILE A 234 -3.81 -15.03 9.43
CA ILE A 234 -3.93 -13.58 9.41
C ILE A 234 -5.37 -13.17 9.74
N SER A 235 -5.48 -12.17 10.59
CA SER A 235 -6.72 -11.45 10.87
C SER A 235 -6.47 -10.00 10.55
N SER A 236 -7.20 -9.45 9.62
CA SER A 236 -7.04 -8.06 9.20
C SER A 236 -8.35 -7.30 9.22
N ASN A 237 -8.25 -6.04 9.61
CA ASN A 237 -9.32 -5.07 9.70
C ASN A 237 -8.87 -3.78 9.03
N VAL A 238 -9.79 -2.86 8.80
CA VAL A 238 -9.45 -1.47 8.49
C VAL A 238 -8.86 -0.81 9.73
N CYS A 239 -7.83 0.02 9.60
CA CYS A 239 -7.24 0.74 10.73
C CYS A 239 -8.19 1.85 11.22
N ASP A 240 -8.08 2.22 12.50
CA ASP A 240 -9.03 3.14 13.15
C ASP A 240 -9.00 4.54 12.52
N LYS A 241 -7.83 5.00 12.08
CA LYS A 241 -7.66 6.28 11.38
C LYS A 241 -8.44 6.29 10.06
N ALA A 242 -8.33 5.22 9.26
CA ALA A 242 -9.05 5.09 8.00
C ALA A 242 -10.56 4.94 8.21
N MET A 243 -10.99 4.18 9.23
CA MET A 243 -12.39 4.07 9.62
C MET A 243 -12.99 5.43 9.98
N SER A 244 -12.30 6.22 10.79
CA SER A 244 -12.74 7.55 11.20
C SER A 244 -12.82 8.51 10.01
N HIS A 245 -11.84 8.45 9.09
CA HIS A 245 -11.85 9.26 7.88
C HIS A 245 -13.02 8.90 6.97
N MET A 246 -13.21 7.61 6.67
CA MET A 246 -14.33 7.14 5.86
C MET A 246 -15.69 7.55 6.45
N GLN A 247 -15.87 7.40 7.77
CA GLN A 247 -17.10 7.80 8.45
C GLN A 247 -17.36 9.32 8.33
N LYS A 248 -16.32 10.15 8.41
CA LYS A 248 -16.44 11.61 8.20
C LYS A 248 -16.85 11.93 6.77
N GLU A 249 -16.23 11.31 5.77
CA GLU A 249 -16.54 11.54 4.37
C GLU A 249 -17.97 11.11 4.00
N LEU A 250 -18.42 9.94 4.48
CA LEU A 250 -19.80 9.50 4.26
C LEU A 250 -20.81 10.41 4.99
N SER A 251 -20.44 10.92 6.17
CA SER A 251 -21.29 11.87 6.91
C SER A 251 -21.48 13.20 6.17
N LYS A 252 -20.38 13.73 5.58
CA LYS A 252 -20.45 14.93 4.74
C LYS A 252 -21.37 14.71 3.53
N ALA A 253 -21.19 13.60 2.82
CA ALA A 253 -22.01 13.28 1.67
C ALA A 253 -23.52 13.16 2.01
N ILE A 254 -23.87 12.60 3.19
CA ILE A 254 -25.27 12.57 3.67
C ILE A 254 -25.82 13.98 3.93
N ILE A 255 -25.01 14.88 4.50
CA ILE A 255 -25.40 16.28 4.72
C ILE A 255 -25.58 17.02 3.38
N GLU A 256 -24.73 16.76 2.40
CA GLU A 256 -24.85 17.33 1.05
C GLU A 256 -26.14 16.87 0.36
N ILE A 257 -26.54 15.60 0.51
CA ILE A 257 -27.83 15.10 0.04
C ILE A 257 -28.99 15.84 0.76
N GLN A 258 -28.92 16.01 2.09
CA GLN A 258 -29.92 16.70 2.89
C GLN A 258 -30.11 18.15 2.46
N ASN A 259 -29.01 18.86 2.18
CA ASN A 259 -29.02 20.28 1.82
C ASN A 259 -29.38 20.54 0.33
N SER A 260 -29.57 19.49 -0.45
CA SER A 260 -29.90 19.61 -1.87
C SER A 260 -31.31 20.13 -2.07
N LYS A 261 -31.46 21.20 -2.88
CA LYS A 261 -32.77 21.87 -3.14
C LYS A 261 -33.49 21.34 -4.37
N THR A 262 -32.78 20.70 -5.30
CA THR A 262 -33.37 20.22 -6.57
C THR A 262 -33.21 18.69 -6.69
N ALA A 263 -34.17 18.05 -7.36
CA ALA A 263 -34.15 16.61 -7.60
C ALA A 263 -32.86 16.17 -8.34
N SER A 264 -32.34 16.99 -9.27
CA SER A 264 -31.10 16.72 -9.99
C SER A 264 -29.91 16.71 -9.06
N ASN A 265 -29.79 17.68 -8.14
CA ASN A 265 -28.70 17.75 -7.16
C ASN A 265 -28.78 16.59 -6.16
N ILE A 266 -29.98 16.22 -5.71
CA ILE A 266 -30.19 15.05 -4.84
C ILE A 266 -29.64 13.79 -5.52
N LYS A 267 -30.01 13.56 -6.77
CA LYS A 267 -29.56 12.41 -7.55
C LYS A 267 -28.05 12.41 -7.75
N SER A 268 -27.45 13.55 -8.09
CA SER A 268 -26.00 13.69 -8.24
C SER A 268 -25.26 13.35 -6.93
N ASN A 269 -25.71 13.89 -5.79
CA ASN A 269 -25.09 13.68 -4.50
C ASN A 269 -25.25 12.22 -3.99
N ILE A 270 -26.37 11.55 -4.35
CA ILE A 270 -26.52 10.10 -4.09
C ILE A 270 -25.50 9.30 -4.92
N HIS A 271 -25.29 9.66 -6.18
CA HIS A 271 -24.29 8.99 -7.00
C HIS A 271 -22.87 9.17 -6.44
N GLU A 272 -22.54 10.35 -5.92
CA GLU A 272 -21.26 10.61 -5.26
C GLU A 272 -21.11 9.77 -3.98
N TYR A 273 -22.14 9.74 -3.12
CA TYR A 273 -22.15 8.84 -1.95
C TYR A 273 -21.94 7.38 -2.34
N ASN A 274 -22.66 6.91 -3.35
CA ASN A 274 -22.54 5.54 -3.85
C ASN A 274 -21.13 5.24 -4.39
N ALA A 275 -20.53 6.17 -5.11
CA ALA A 275 -19.16 6.04 -5.62
C ALA A 275 -18.15 5.90 -4.47
N LYS A 276 -18.30 6.73 -3.40
CA LYS A 276 -17.46 6.62 -2.18
C LYS A 276 -17.62 5.24 -1.52
N VAL A 277 -18.85 4.76 -1.33
CA VAL A 277 -19.12 3.44 -0.74
C VAL A 277 -18.50 2.30 -1.56
N ILE A 278 -18.72 2.31 -2.88
CA ILE A 278 -18.18 1.30 -3.79
C ILE A 278 -16.65 1.32 -3.78
N GLY A 279 -16.03 2.50 -3.79
CA GLY A 279 -14.59 2.67 -3.70
C GLY A 279 -14.01 2.08 -2.42
N MET A 280 -14.65 2.36 -1.27
CA MET A 280 -14.25 1.80 0.03
C MET A 280 -14.38 0.27 0.06
N GLN A 281 -15.48 -0.27 -0.44
CA GLN A 281 -15.70 -1.71 -0.52
C GLN A 281 -14.67 -2.40 -1.43
N ASN A 282 -14.35 -1.81 -2.57
CA ASN A 282 -13.35 -2.34 -3.50
C ASN A 282 -11.97 -2.36 -2.87
N TYR A 283 -11.53 -1.24 -2.26
CA TYR A 283 -10.21 -1.12 -1.66
C TYR A 283 -9.99 -2.08 -0.49
N TYR A 284 -10.98 -2.20 0.41
CA TYR A 284 -10.85 -3.01 1.62
C TYR A 284 -11.35 -4.45 1.49
N CYS A 285 -11.77 -4.90 0.29
CA CYS A 285 -12.33 -6.24 0.07
C CYS A 285 -11.42 -7.39 0.51
N ILE A 286 -10.10 -7.19 0.55
CA ILE A 286 -9.11 -8.20 0.97
C ILE A 286 -8.95 -8.31 2.50
N ALA A 287 -9.54 -7.41 3.28
CA ALA A 287 -9.51 -7.51 4.73
C ALA A 287 -10.36 -8.69 5.22
N THR A 288 -9.77 -9.55 6.06
CA THR A 288 -10.43 -10.81 6.47
C THR A 288 -11.64 -10.63 7.37
N ARG A 289 -11.78 -9.45 8.01
CA ARG A 289 -12.89 -9.10 8.91
C ARG A 289 -13.60 -7.80 8.50
N ILE A 290 -13.62 -7.50 7.23
CA ILE A 290 -14.21 -6.26 6.69
C ILE A 290 -15.69 -6.10 7.10
N ASN A 291 -16.45 -7.20 7.12
CA ASN A 291 -17.87 -7.17 7.44
C ASN A 291 -18.16 -6.54 8.81
N LEU A 292 -17.31 -6.79 9.82
CA LEU A 292 -17.49 -6.22 11.15
C LEU A 292 -17.31 -4.69 11.14
N ASN A 293 -16.33 -4.21 10.39
CA ASN A 293 -16.07 -2.79 10.26
C ASN A 293 -17.21 -2.08 9.52
N PHE A 294 -17.58 -2.62 8.37
CA PHE A 294 -18.59 -2.01 7.51
C PHE A 294 -20.00 -2.11 8.09
N SER A 295 -20.35 -3.18 8.81
CA SER A 295 -21.65 -3.28 9.49
C SER A 295 -21.83 -2.20 10.55
N ARG A 296 -20.78 -1.86 11.31
CA ARG A 296 -20.84 -0.76 12.29
C ARG A 296 -21.07 0.60 11.61
N MET A 297 -20.32 0.88 10.54
CA MET A 297 -20.49 2.10 9.76
C MET A 297 -21.85 2.17 9.08
N ALA A 298 -22.33 1.06 8.52
CA ALA A 298 -23.63 0.96 7.89
C ALA A 298 -24.77 1.28 8.89
N HIS A 299 -24.68 0.78 10.11
CA HIS A 299 -25.66 1.07 11.16
C HIS A 299 -25.73 2.57 11.45
N VAL A 300 -24.59 3.22 11.66
CA VAL A 300 -24.53 4.68 11.90
C VAL A 300 -25.06 5.48 10.71
N ASN A 301 -24.68 5.11 9.48
CA ASN A 301 -25.12 5.83 8.29
C ASN A 301 -26.60 5.62 7.99
N ASN A 302 -27.13 4.41 8.18
CA ASN A 302 -28.57 4.15 8.04
C ASN A 302 -29.39 4.97 9.05
N GLY A 303 -28.94 5.08 10.29
CA GLY A 303 -29.55 5.97 11.29
C GLY A 303 -29.57 7.44 10.83
N ARG A 304 -28.47 7.94 10.30
CA ARG A 304 -28.38 9.31 9.76
C ARG A 304 -29.30 9.55 8.58
N PHE A 305 -29.39 8.62 7.64
CA PHE A 305 -30.32 8.71 6.51
C PHE A 305 -31.78 8.77 7.00
N LEU A 306 -32.16 7.88 7.91
CA LEU A 306 -33.53 7.84 8.46
C LEU A 306 -33.92 9.13 9.18
N HIS A 307 -32.97 9.76 9.88
CA HIS A 307 -33.24 10.99 10.65
C HIS A 307 -33.15 12.28 9.82
N ARG A 308 -32.45 12.25 8.68
CA ARG A 308 -32.14 13.48 7.94
C ARG A 308 -32.79 13.58 6.58
N ILE A 309 -33.24 12.47 6.00
CA ILE A 309 -33.68 12.42 4.60
C ILE A 309 -35.06 11.81 4.52
N ASP A 310 -36.00 12.64 4.15
CA ASP A 310 -37.36 12.19 3.89
C ASP A 310 -37.40 11.24 2.66
N GLY A 311 -38.26 10.22 2.73
CA GLY A 311 -38.37 9.25 1.65
C GLY A 311 -37.29 8.21 1.54
N TYR A 312 -36.33 8.13 2.49
CA TYR A 312 -35.35 7.02 2.59
C TYR A 312 -36.05 5.74 3.01
N LYS A 313 -36.39 4.89 2.05
CA LYS A 313 -37.21 3.69 2.24
C LYS A 313 -36.78 2.54 1.32
N LYS A 314 -37.29 1.35 1.61
CA LYS A 314 -37.24 0.21 0.68
C LYS A 314 -38.13 0.48 -0.53
N GLN A 315 -37.61 0.24 -1.72
CA GLN A 315 -38.37 0.45 -2.96
C GLN A 315 -37.83 -0.49 -4.05
N GLY A 316 -38.73 -0.96 -4.92
CA GLY A 316 -38.64 -1.53 -6.25
C GLY A 316 -37.38 -2.27 -6.71
N GLU A 317 -37.31 -2.58 -7.97
CA GLU A 317 -36.21 -3.28 -8.63
C GLU A 317 -35.08 -2.35 -9.06
N LEU A 318 -33.85 -2.85 -9.02
CA LEU A 318 -32.67 -2.14 -9.52
C LEU A 318 -32.63 -2.22 -11.06
N ASN A 319 -32.68 -1.07 -11.73
CA ASN A 319 -32.54 -0.98 -13.19
C ASN A 319 -31.06 -1.05 -13.65
N ASN A 320 -30.11 -0.67 -12.80
CA ASN A 320 -28.70 -0.73 -13.12
C ASN A 320 -28.15 -2.15 -12.98
N LYS A 321 -27.67 -2.75 -14.08
CA LYS A 321 -27.14 -4.12 -14.13
C LYS A 321 -25.99 -4.37 -13.15
N TYR A 322 -25.07 -3.41 -12.99
CA TYR A 322 -23.94 -3.52 -12.06
C TYR A 322 -24.44 -3.57 -10.61
N LEU A 323 -25.30 -2.63 -10.22
CA LEU A 323 -25.88 -2.58 -8.87
C LEU A 323 -26.76 -3.80 -8.59
N LYS A 324 -27.53 -4.26 -9.59
CA LYS A 324 -28.33 -5.49 -9.48
C LYS A 324 -27.49 -6.73 -9.22
N ASN A 325 -26.41 -6.90 -9.96
CA ASN A 325 -25.50 -8.03 -9.79
C ASN A 325 -24.79 -8.02 -8.43
N ARG A 326 -24.36 -6.86 -7.95
CA ARG A 326 -23.61 -6.71 -6.72
C ARG A 326 -24.48 -6.68 -5.45
N TYR A 327 -25.60 -5.97 -5.51
CA TYR A 327 -26.44 -5.65 -4.34
C TYR A 327 -27.89 -6.13 -4.44
N GLY A 328 -28.32 -6.73 -5.53
CA GLY A 328 -29.71 -7.07 -5.79
C GLY A 328 -30.38 -7.96 -4.74
N LYS A 329 -29.59 -8.72 -3.98
CA LYS A 329 -30.06 -9.55 -2.86
C LYS A 329 -29.90 -8.89 -1.49
N SER A 330 -29.36 -7.65 -1.42
CA SER A 330 -29.12 -6.96 -0.16
C SER A 330 -30.42 -6.47 0.47
N LYS A 331 -30.67 -6.90 1.71
CA LYS A 331 -31.79 -6.39 2.53
C LYS A 331 -31.59 -4.94 2.97
N GLN A 332 -30.39 -4.41 2.85
CA GLN A 332 -30.01 -3.03 3.24
C GLN A 332 -30.21 -2.02 2.10
N MET A 333 -30.53 -2.48 0.88
CA MET A 333 -30.78 -1.58 -0.23
C MET A 333 -31.98 -0.67 0.07
N ARG A 334 -31.78 0.63 -0.06
CA ARG A 334 -32.74 1.70 0.15
C ARG A 334 -32.76 2.66 -1.03
N TRP A 335 -33.77 3.51 -1.10
CA TRP A 335 -33.92 4.53 -2.14
C TRP A 335 -34.26 5.89 -1.53
N ILE A 336 -33.90 6.93 -2.26
CA ILE A 336 -34.36 8.28 -2.06
C ILE A 336 -35.01 8.68 -3.40
N GLY A 337 -36.32 8.87 -3.42
CA GLY A 337 -37.08 8.96 -4.67
C GLY A 337 -36.92 7.67 -5.48
N ASP A 338 -36.46 7.80 -6.72
CA ASP A 338 -36.17 6.72 -7.68
C ASP A 338 -34.72 6.27 -7.71
N THR A 339 -33.88 6.86 -6.87
CA THR A 339 -32.43 6.63 -6.89
C THR A 339 -32.00 5.67 -5.77
N PRO A 340 -31.32 4.56 -6.10
CA PRO A 340 -30.86 3.59 -5.11
C PRO A 340 -29.66 4.12 -4.33
N VAL A 341 -29.65 3.86 -3.02
CA VAL A 341 -28.54 4.12 -2.11
C VAL A 341 -27.81 2.81 -1.81
N VAL A 342 -26.55 2.73 -2.19
CA VAL A 342 -25.74 1.53 -2.02
C VAL A 342 -25.47 1.25 -0.55
N PRO A 343 -25.76 0.02 -0.04
CA PRO A 343 -25.44 -0.34 1.31
C PRO A 343 -23.92 -0.49 1.51
N LEU A 344 -23.42 -0.09 2.66
CA LEU A 344 -22.00 -0.26 2.99
C LEU A 344 -21.66 -1.70 3.38
N ALA A 345 -22.62 -2.46 3.95
CA ALA A 345 -22.48 -3.86 4.37
C ALA A 345 -23.66 -4.71 3.90
#